data_f7b922da88c6f2e6709f6e9f2e87d42e
#
_entry.id   f7b922da88c6f2e6709f6e9f2e87d42e
#
_cell.length_a   1.000
_cell.length_b   1.000
_cell.length_c   1.000
_cell.angle_alpha   90.00
_cell.angle_beta   90.00
_cell.angle_gamma   90.00
#
_symmetry.space_group_name_H-M   'P 1'
#
loop_
_entity.id
_entity.type
_entity.pdbx_description
1 polymer ?
#
loop_
_entity_poly.entity_id
_entity_poly.type
_entity_poly.pdbx_seq_one_letter_code
_entity_poly.pdbx_strand_id
1 'polypeptide(L)'
;MTTSTVNKAVASALAAVMLVIGAGCGVQQQSAPAAVNWEERYPGCKTDFYEAVNKAQFDEWEIPDSDPSIGHFIALDRENNQRLLKLMEDAAQSAGTTDDSDTAVVGALWATGNDIEARNAGGFGNAQRFIDAVDEAQTTRDVIKAAIDFDRMYGYYSFFGMSLAPDSADASRKVHYLGPTDLGLTKEEWHSSIEETKTRVKLYEELMAQLWVESGASAADAESKVSSVTKAMRDLSGSALDQADMYNAEKTYNVHTMADLEAVYGEAVPMGHVYKAYGVSPEDKVVVKDEGLWKATAKFLHEADLQLVKDYLKTCLFSDLGTINTHDAFLKVSENHRKRLGMEEAKPFDQNLAAQVNNWAPFQCGRLYANAYYDPKVEADIQSMVDDFLDVYATRINGLEWMTASTKKEALAKLDAMTARIGVPDVWPQDRYGIEVKTPEEGGLYIDNILAVLQADREYEFATKDEPVDGTL
;
A
#
# COMPACT_ATOMS: atom_id res chain seq x y z
N MET A 1 -7.56 18.54 -32.12
CA MET A 1 -6.94 19.87 -32.21
C MET A 1 -5.68 19.84 -31.36
N THR A 2 -4.57 20.24 -31.91
CA THR A 2 -3.22 19.82 -31.57
C THR A 2 -2.73 20.28 -30.19
N THR A 3 -2.06 19.38 -29.46
CA THR A 3 -1.30 19.52 -28.20
C THR A 3 -0.32 20.73 -28.09
N SER A 4 -0.17 21.49 -29.16
CA SER A 4 0.69 22.66 -29.25
C SER A 4 0.13 23.95 -28.60
N THR A 5 -1.14 24.01 -28.24
CA THR A 5 -1.78 25.25 -27.77
C THR A 5 -1.81 25.37 -26.25
N VAL A 6 -1.84 24.23 -25.54
CA VAL A 6 -1.89 24.20 -24.06
C VAL A 6 -0.51 24.51 -23.46
N ASN A 7 0.55 24.00 -24.07
CA ASN A 7 1.94 24.25 -23.61
C ASN A 7 2.39 25.72 -23.79
N LYS A 8 1.73 26.48 -24.66
CA LYS A 8 2.07 27.91 -24.85
C LYS A 8 1.41 28.85 -23.82
N ALA A 9 0.30 28.42 -23.21
CA ALA A 9 -0.39 29.24 -22.20
C ALA A 9 0.28 29.14 -20.83
N VAL A 10 0.82 27.97 -20.48
CA VAL A 10 1.54 27.77 -19.20
C VAL A 10 2.93 28.41 -19.24
N ALA A 11 3.64 28.31 -20.37
CA ALA A 11 4.94 28.97 -20.54
C ALA A 11 4.88 30.51 -20.53
N SER A 12 3.74 31.11 -20.93
CA SER A 12 3.58 32.56 -20.95
C SER A 12 3.27 33.16 -19.58
N ALA A 13 2.76 32.38 -18.63
CA ALA A 13 2.49 32.86 -17.27
C ALA A 13 3.75 32.84 -16.37
N LEU A 14 4.73 31.98 -16.66
CA LEU A 14 6.00 31.89 -15.93
C LEU A 14 7.07 32.82 -16.49
N ALA A 15 7.02 33.19 -17.77
CA ALA A 15 8.01 34.07 -18.40
C ALA A 15 7.88 35.57 -18.05
N ALA A 16 6.81 35.99 -17.38
CA ALA A 16 6.60 37.40 -16.97
C ALA A 16 7.28 37.78 -15.66
N VAL A 17 7.94 36.85 -14.96
CA VAL A 17 8.60 37.11 -13.66
C VAL A 17 10.13 37.22 -13.77
N MET A 18 10.76 36.92 -14.93
CA MET A 18 12.23 36.86 -15.05
C MET A 18 12.85 37.90 -16.01
N LEU A 19 12.36 39.11 -16.08
CA LEU A 19 13.01 40.16 -16.88
C LEU A 19 13.08 41.49 -16.14
N VAL A 20 13.81 41.57 -15.03
CA VAL A 20 14.52 42.77 -14.58
C VAL A 20 15.66 42.37 -13.61
N ILE A 21 16.78 41.87 -14.11
CA ILE A 21 18.07 42.00 -13.39
C ILE A 21 19.14 42.39 -14.40
N GLY A 22 19.44 43.65 -14.42
CA GLY A 22 20.60 44.23 -15.15
C GLY A 22 20.85 45.67 -14.78
N ALA A 23 21.88 45.87 -13.98
CA ALA A 23 22.62 47.08 -13.70
C ALA A 23 22.17 48.00 -12.55
N GLY A 24 23.02 48.13 -11.54
CA GLY A 24 23.15 49.31 -10.68
C GLY A 24 23.11 48.97 -9.18
N CYS A 25 24.28 49.06 -8.52
CA CYS A 25 24.41 49.09 -7.06
C CYS A 25 23.57 50.24 -6.45
N GLY A 26 22.47 49.88 -5.87
CA GLY A 26 21.65 50.70 -5.00
C GLY A 26 20.75 49.76 -4.23
N VAL A 27 20.80 49.82 -2.90
CA VAL A 27 19.86 49.09 -2.04
C VAL A 27 18.45 49.61 -2.37
N GLN A 28 17.79 49.02 -3.35
CA GLN A 28 16.36 49.21 -3.55
C GLN A 28 15.61 48.33 -2.54
N GLN A 29 14.88 49.00 -1.63
CA GLN A 29 13.79 48.38 -0.93
C GLN A 29 12.91 47.65 -1.96
N GLN A 30 12.91 46.32 -1.94
CA GLN A 30 11.93 45.56 -2.69
C GLN A 30 10.54 46.03 -2.22
N SER A 31 9.85 46.75 -3.07
CA SER A 31 8.43 47.03 -2.84
C SER A 31 7.71 45.71 -2.70
N ALA A 32 6.97 45.58 -1.61
CA ALA A 32 6.09 44.39 -1.43
C ALA A 32 5.29 44.17 -2.72
N PRO A 33 5.16 42.95 -3.19
CA PRO A 33 4.38 42.66 -4.39
C PRO A 33 3.00 43.32 -4.25
N ALA A 34 2.53 43.98 -5.31
CA ALA A 34 1.22 44.63 -5.28
C ALA A 34 0.17 43.66 -4.80
N ALA A 35 -0.61 44.05 -3.80
CA ALA A 35 -1.64 43.20 -3.23
C ALA A 35 -2.58 42.72 -4.36
N VAL A 36 -2.66 41.40 -4.55
CA VAL A 36 -3.55 40.81 -5.55
C VAL A 36 -4.98 41.14 -5.18
N ASN A 37 -5.72 41.77 -6.08
CA ASN A 37 -7.17 41.93 -5.87
C ASN A 37 -7.87 40.60 -6.19
N TRP A 38 -8.01 39.77 -5.18
CA TRP A 38 -8.60 38.43 -5.31
C TRP A 38 -10.06 38.47 -5.78
N GLU A 39 -10.84 39.49 -5.41
CA GLU A 39 -12.23 39.65 -5.84
C GLU A 39 -12.36 39.95 -7.34
N GLU A 40 -11.38 40.69 -7.89
CA GLU A 40 -11.32 40.95 -9.33
C GLU A 40 -10.90 39.69 -10.10
N ARG A 41 -9.95 38.93 -9.55
CA ARG A 41 -9.46 37.68 -10.16
C ARG A 41 -10.43 36.52 -10.03
N TYR A 42 -11.09 36.43 -8.90
CA TYR A 42 -12.04 35.38 -8.56
C TYR A 42 -13.29 36.00 -7.91
N PRO A 43 -14.28 36.42 -8.69
CA PRO A 43 -15.49 37.03 -8.17
C PRO A 43 -16.21 36.10 -7.19
N GLY A 44 -16.62 36.64 -6.04
CA GLY A 44 -17.27 35.85 -4.98
C GLY A 44 -16.31 35.18 -4.00
N CYS A 45 -14.98 35.31 -4.15
CA CYS A 45 -13.99 34.64 -3.30
C CYS A 45 -14.09 35.02 -1.81
N LYS A 46 -14.74 36.12 -1.45
CA LYS A 46 -14.99 36.51 -0.07
C LYS A 46 -16.15 35.74 0.58
N THR A 47 -17.03 35.18 -0.25
CA THR A 47 -18.18 34.40 0.19
C THR A 47 -17.87 32.91 0.19
N ASP A 48 -17.37 32.42 -0.93
CA ASP A 48 -16.87 31.05 -1.11
C ASP A 48 -15.62 31.07 -1.96
N PHE A 49 -14.46 30.99 -1.31
CA PHE A 49 -13.16 31.03 -1.98
C PHE A 49 -12.95 29.79 -2.85
N TYR A 50 -13.34 28.62 -2.33
CA TYR A 50 -13.15 27.35 -3.02
C TYR A 50 -13.94 27.29 -4.33
N GLU A 51 -15.23 27.63 -4.27
CA GLU A 51 -16.08 27.68 -5.46
C GLU A 51 -15.57 28.75 -6.45
N ALA A 52 -15.29 29.96 -5.98
CA ALA A 52 -14.85 31.05 -6.86
C ALA A 52 -13.57 30.72 -7.63
N VAL A 53 -12.62 29.99 -7.03
CA VAL A 53 -11.36 29.61 -7.68
C VAL A 53 -11.54 28.41 -8.61
N ASN A 54 -12.36 27.44 -8.25
CA ASN A 54 -12.45 26.16 -8.94
C ASN A 54 -13.67 26.03 -9.87
N LYS A 55 -14.61 26.98 -9.83
CA LYS A 55 -15.89 26.88 -10.55
C LYS A 55 -15.74 26.57 -12.05
N ALA A 56 -14.83 27.23 -12.73
CA ALA A 56 -14.61 26.99 -14.17
C ALA A 56 -14.19 25.55 -14.44
N GLN A 57 -13.40 24.97 -13.55
CA GLN A 57 -12.98 23.58 -13.62
C GLN A 57 -14.13 22.63 -13.32
N PHE A 58 -14.95 22.94 -12.32
CA PHE A 58 -16.10 22.10 -11.95
C PHE A 58 -17.17 22.07 -13.05
N ASP A 59 -17.36 23.20 -13.74
CA ASP A 59 -18.31 23.32 -14.85
C ASP A 59 -17.85 22.50 -16.09
N GLU A 60 -16.55 22.20 -16.22
CA GLU A 60 -15.96 21.44 -17.32
C GLU A 60 -15.77 19.96 -17.00
N TRP A 61 -15.69 19.60 -15.72
CA TRP A 61 -15.42 18.22 -15.30
C TRP A 61 -16.70 17.43 -15.10
N GLU A 62 -16.72 16.24 -15.71
CA GLU A 62 -17.70 15.21 -15.43
C GLU A 62 -17.01 14.07 -14.66
N ILE A 63 -17.63 13.62 -13.57
CA ILE A 63 -17.16 12.44 -12.82
C ILE A 63 -17.49 11.23 -13.69
N PRO A 64 -16.50 10.45 -14.12
CA PRO A 64 -16.80 9.25 -14.91
C PRO A 64 -17.51 8.20 -14.07
N ASP A 65 -18.38 7.41 -14.70
CA ASP A 65 -19.15 6.33 -14.05
C ASP A 65 -18.26 5.26 -13.39
N SER A 66 -16.99 5.20 -13.77
CA SER A 66 -15.98 4.31 -13.20
C SER A 66 -15.24 4.87 -11.97
N ASP A 67 -15.51 6.09 -11.55
CA ASP A 67 -14.80 6.74 -10.46
C ASP A 67 -15.76 7.41 -9.48
N PRO A 68 -15.44 7.42 -8.18
CA PRO A 68 -16.27 8.05 -7.15
C PRO A 68 -16.10 9.57 -7.12
N SER A 69 -15.08 10.12 -7.78
CA SER A 69 -14.76 11.54 -7.78
C SER A 69 -13.84 11.90 -8.94
N ILE A 70 -13.64 13.20 -9.17
CA ILE A 70 -12.63 13.71 -10.11
C ILE A 70 -11.84 14.83 -9.44
N GLY A 71 -10.55 14.95 -9.81
CA GLY A 71 -9.64 15.98 -9.32
C GLY A 71 -8.34 15.98 -10.12
N HIS A 72 -7.51 16.98 -9.92
CA HIS A 72 -6.23 17.10 -10.65
C HIS A 72 -5.34 15.88 -10.46
N PHE A 73 -5.24 15.34 -9.25
CA PHE A 73 -4.46 14.12 -8.99
C PHE A 73 -5.03 12.90 -9.71
N ILE A 74 -6.36 12.77 -9.77
CA ILE A 74 -7.01 11.67 -10.51
C ILE A 74 -6.75 11.79 -12.00
N ALA A 75 -6.78 13.00 -12.55
CA ALA A 75 -6.48 13.24 -13.95
C ALA A 75 -5.01 12.91 -14.31
N LEU A 76 -4.06 13.28 -13.43
CA LEU A 76 -2.65 12.92 -13.57
C LEU A 76 -2.40 11.43 -13.43
N ASP A 77 -3.06 10.79 -12.46
CA ASP A 77 -2.98 9.33 -12.27
C ASP A 77 -3.45 8.57 -13.51
N ARG A 78 -4.54 9.02 -14.14
CA ARG A 78 -5.02 8.43 -15.40
C ARG A 78 -4.01 8.58 -16.54
N GLU A 79 -3.39 9.77 -16.68
CA GLU A 79 -2.36 9.97 -17.70
C GLU A 79 -1.15 9.07 -17.44
N ASN A 80 -0.71 8.96 -16.19
CA ASN A 80 0.40 8.09 -15.82
C ASN A 80 0.06 6.60 -16.06
N ASN A 81 -1.15 6.18 -15.73
CA ASN A 81 -1.61 4.82 -15.99
C ASN A 81 -1.64 4.50 -17.49
N GLN A 82 -2.02 5.45 -18.36
CA GLN A 82 -1.95 5.26 -19.81
C GLN A 82 -0.51 5.11 -20.32
N ARG A 83 0.43 5.87 -19.74
CA ARG A 83 1.86 5.74 -20.07
C ARG A 83 2.42 4.40 -19.62
N LEU A 84 2.08 3.96 -18.40
CA LEU A 84 2.48 2.67 -17.85
C LEU A 84 1.92 1.52 -18.68
N LEU A 85 0.63 1.57 -19.05
CA LEU A 85 -0.01 0.58 -19.89
C LEU A 85 0.79 0.37 -21.18
N LYS A 86 1.16 1.45 -21.87
CA LYS A 86 1.97 1.35 -23.08
C LYS A 86 3.34 0.70 -22.82
N LEU A 87 4.02 1.05 -21.74
CA LEU A 87 5.32 0.44 -21.37
C LEU A 87 5.17 -1.05 -21.08
N MET A 88 4.07 -1.48 -20.44
CA MET A 88 3.78 -2.88 -20.14
C MET A 88 3.48 -3.68 -21.41
N GLU A 89 2.71 -3.11 -22.34
CA GLU A 89 2.46 -3.70 -23.65
C GLU A 89 3.77 -3.90 -24.46
N ASP A 90 4.64 -2.88 -24.45
CA ASP A 90 5.94 -2.94 -25.13
C ASP A 90 6.86 -3.98 -24.45
N ALA A 91 6.87 -4.05 -23.11
CA ALA A 91 7.65 -5.02 -22.35
C ALA A 91 7.21 -6.47 -22.62
N ALA A 92 5.91 -6.73 -22.71
CA ALA A 92 5.36 -8.06 -22.96
C ALA A 92 5.81 -8.65 -24.30
N GLN A 93 6.10 -7.80 -25.31
CA GLN A 93 6.56 -8.27 -26.63
C GLN A 93 7.95 -8.91 -26.61
N SER A 94 8.76 -8.67 -25.59
CA SER A 94 10.14 -9.14 -25.49
C SER A 94 10.45 -9.89 -24.18
N ALA A 95 9.50 -10.05 -23.30
CA ALA A 95 9.70 -10.59 -21.94
C ALA A 95 10.44 -11.95 -21.91
N GLY A 96 10.09 -12.86 -22.79
CA GLY A 96 10.72 -14.19 -22.87
C GLY A 96 12.09 -14.23 -23.60
N THR A 97 12.58 -13.10 -24.12
CA THR A 97 13.81 -13.05 -24.94
C THR A 97 14.78 -11.96 -24.54
N THR A 98 14.40 -11.09 -23.61
CA THR A 98 15.23 -9.97 -23.15
C THR A 98 16.20 -10.39 -22.05
N ASP A 99 17.38 -9.77 -22.03
CA ASP A 99 18.32 -9.84 -20.89
C ASP A 99 18.04 -8.75 -19.84
N ASP A 100 17.11 -7.82 -20.13
CA ASP A 100 16.70 -6.78 -19.19
C ASP A 100 15.67 -7.32 -18.19
N SER A 101 16.07 -7.40 -16.93
CA SER A 101 15.24 -7.97 -15.84
C SER A 101 13.94 -7.22 -15.62
N ASP A 102 13.93 -5.87 -15.75
CA ASP A 102 12.74 -5.07 -15.55
C ASP A 102 11.69 -5.35 -16.63
N THR A 103 12.14 -5.36 -17.87
CA THR A 103 11.31 -5.71 -19.03
C THR A 103 10.78 -7.15 -18.91
N ALA A 104 11.60 -8.09 -18.45
CA ALA A 104 11.19 -9.49 -18.26
C ALA A 104 10.08 -9.59 -17.19
N VAL A 105 10.27 -8.99 -16.01
CA VAL A 105 9.31 -9.05 -14.91
C VAL A 105 8.00 -8.36 -15.28
N VAL A 106 8.06 -7.11 -15.73
CA VAL A 106 6.86 -6.32 -16.08
C VAL A 106 6.11 -6.95 -17.25
N GLY A 107 6.84 -7.40 -18.26
CA GLY A 107 6.25 -8.04 -19.44
C GLY A 107 5.61 -9.39 -19.13
N ALA A 108 6.22 -10.23 -18.29
CA ALA A 108 5.64 -11.51 -17.89
C ALA A 108 4.38 -11.33 -17.04
N LEU A 109 4.40 -10.37 -16.08
CA LEU A 109 3.21 -10.02 -15.28
C LEU A 109 2.07 -9.51 -16.17
N TRP A 110 2.38 -8.63 -17.11
CA TRP A 110 1.39 -8.12 -18.05
C TRP A 110 0.82 -9.22 -18.97
N ALA A 111 1.67 -10.03 -19.58
CA ALA A 111 1.26 -11.10 -20.49
C ALA A 111 0.42 -12.16 -19.77
N THR A 112 0.87 -12.65 -18.61
CA THR A 112 0.10 -13.64 -17.82
C THR A 112 -1.16 -13.04 -17.21
N GLY A 113 -1.15 -11.75 -16.87
CA GLY A 113 -2.32 -11.02 -16.40
C GLY A 113 -3.43 -10.93 -17.46
N ASN A 114 -3.07 -10.84 -18.73
CA ASN A 114 -4.00 -10.82 -19.87
C ASN A 114 -4.46 -12.22 -20.30
N ASP A 115 -3.78 -13.28 -19.89
CA ASP A 115 -4.19 -14.65 -20.21
C ASP A 115 -5.32 -15.12 -19.28
N ILE A 116 -6.53 -14.66 -19.57
CA ILE A 116 -7.73 -14.95 -18.77
C ILE A 116 -8.04 -16.45 -18.75
N GLU A 117 -7.79 -17.17 -19.84
CA GLU A 117 -8.03 -18.61 -19.90
C GLU A 117 -7.11 -19.35 -18.92
N ALA A 118 -5.80 -19.07 -18.94
CA ALA A 118 -4.85 -19.67 -18.01
C ALA A 118 -5.13 -19.26 -16.54
N ARG A 119 -5.53 -18.00 -16.31
CA ARG A 119 -5.91 -17.53 -14.94
C ARG A 119 -7.10 -18.32 -14.41
N ASN A 120 -8.15 -18.49 -15.22
CA ASN A 120 -9.33 -19.26 -14.84
C ASN A 120 -9.02 -20.74 -14.59
N ALA A 121 -8.15 -21.33 -15.39
CA ALA A 121 -7.73 -22.72 -15.23
C ALA A 121 -6.78 -22.91 -14.04
N GLY A 122 -5.97 -21.91 -13.73
CA GLY A 122 -4.92 -21.95 -12.70
C GLY A 122 -5.43 -21.82 -11.25
N GLY A 123 -6.61 -21.26 -11.04
CA GLY A 123 -7.20 -21.07 -9.70
C GLY A 123 -6.26 -20.31 -8.76
N PHE A 124 -5.89 -20.94 -7.63
CA PHE A 124 -4.97 -20.37 -6.65
C PHE A 124 -3.48 -20.67 -6.92
N GLY A 125 -3.15 -21.33 -8.05
CA GLY A 125 -1.76 -21.64 -8.41
C GLY A 125 -1.00 -22.31 -7.26
N ASN A 126 0.24 -21.86 -7.01
CA ASN A 126 1.08 -22.38 -5.94
C ASN A 126 0.56 -22.08 -4.52
N ALA A 127 -0.38 -21.15 -4.36
CA ALA A 127 -1.01 -20.88 -3.07
C ALA A 127 -2.01 -21.97 -2.64
N GLN A 128 -2.51 -22.80 -3.58
CA GLN A 128 -3.46 -23.88 -3.26
C GLN A 128 -2.98 -24.78 -2.13
N ARG A 129 -1.70 -25.10 -2.08
CA ARG A 129 -1.10 -25.94 -1.02
C ARG A 129 -1.34 -25.44 0.39
N PHE A 130 -1.49 -24.12 0.60
CA PHE A 130 -1.76 -23.56 1.93
C PHE A 130 -3.23 -23.73 2.30
N ILE A 131 -4.13 -23.59 1.33
CA ILE A 131 -5.56 -23.87 1.50
C ILE A 131 -5.75 -25.34 1.86
N ASP A 132 -5.08 -26.24 1.12
CA ASP A 132 -5.11 -27.68 1.37
C ASP A 132 -4.55 -28.02 2.76
N ALA A 133 -3.43 -27.38 3.16
CA ALA A 133 -2.85 -27.60 4.49
C ALA A 133 -3.80 -27.15 5.62
N VAL A 134 -4.58 -26.09 5.43
CA VAL A 134 -5.62 -25.67 6.39
C VAL A 134 -6.76 -26.69 6.43
N ASP A 135 -7.20 -27.21 5.28
CA ASP A 135 -8.27 -28.19 5.21
C ASP A 135 -7.85 -29.53 5.88
N GLU A 136 -6.61 -29.96 5.71
CA GLU A 136 -6.05 -31.17 6.28
C GLU A 136 -5.68 -31.05 7.78
N ALA A 137 -5.56 -29.84 8.31
CA ALA A 137 -5.17 -29.59 9.70
C ALA A 137 -6.08 -30.32 10.70
N GLN A 138 -5.48 -30.95 11.72
CA GLN A 138 -6.20 -31.67 12.75
C GLN A 138 -6.25 -30.90 14.08
N THR A 139 -5.43 -29.89 14.22
CA THR A 139 -5.33 -29.04 15.42
C THR A 139 -5.22 -27.57 15.05
N THR A 140 -5.58 -26.68 15.97
CA THR A 140 -5.31 -25.23 15.84
C THR A 140 -3.84 -24.95 15.52
N ARG A 141 -2.93 -25.72 16.14
CA ARG A 141 -1.49 -25.62 15.91
C ARG A 141 -1.08 -25.90 14.45
N ASP A 142 -1.74 -26.85 13.78
CA ASP A 142 -1.51 -27.16 12.37
C ASP A 142 -1.99 -26.00 11.48
N VAL A 143 -3.15 -25.43 11.80
CA VAL A 143 -3.69 -24.24 11.08
C VAL A 143 -2.71 -23.06 11.19
N ILE A 144 -2.24 -22.77 12.41
CA ILE A 144 -1.29 -21.67 12.64
C ILE A 144 0.05 -21.94 11.95
N LYS A 145 0.48 -23.21 11.88
CA LYS A 145 1.69 -23.56 11.11
C LYS A 145 1.53 -23.20 9.63
N ALA A 146 0.39 -23.50 9.02
CA ALA A 146 0.12 -23.13 7.63
C ALA A 146 0.09 -21.60 7.45
N ALA A 147 -0.49 -20.85 8.40
CA ALA A 147 -0.49 -19.39 8.39
C ALA A 147 0.93 -18.81 8.46
N ILE A 148 1.80 -19.36 9.33
CA ILE A 148 3.21 -18.95 9.46
C ILE A 148 3.97 -19.21 8.14
N ASP A 149 3.78 -20.38 7.54
CA ASP A 149 4.43 -20.76 6.28
C ASP A 149 4.00 -19.81 5.13
N PHE A 150 2.72 -19.42 5.11
CA PHE A 150 2.19 -18.47 4.13
C PHE A 150 2.73 -17.06 4.35
N ASP A 151 2.71 -16.54 5.59
CA ASP A 151 3.29 -15.25 5.92
C ASP A 151 4.78 -15.21 5.62
N ARG A 152 5.54 -16.22 6.05
CA ARG A 152 6.99 -16.26 5.84
C ARG A 152 7.35 -16.24 4.36
N MET A 153 6.50 -16.81 3.53
CA MET A 153 6.74 -16.88 2.09
C MET A 153 6.25 -15.66 1.34
N TYR A 154 5.09 -15.10 1.70
CA TYR A 154 4.42 -14.09 0.90
C TYR A 154 4.07 -12.79 1.64
N GLY A 155 4.31 -12.70 2.95
CA GLY A 155 4.09 -11.49 3.73
C GLY A 155 2.65 -11.24 4.17
N TYR A 156 1.77 -12.24 4.06
CA TYR A 156 0.38 -12.16 4.51
C TYR A 156 0.19 -12.82 5.86
N TYR A 157 -0.23 -12.08 6.86
CA TYR A 157 -0.46 -12.59 8.22
C TYR A 157 -1.93 -12.47 8.62
N SER A 158 -2.43 -13.53 9.29
CA SER A 158 -3.81 -13.58 9.79
C SER A 158 -3.88 -13.59 11.32
N PHE A 159 -3.29 -14.58 11.97
CA PHE A 159 -3.23 -14.70 13.43
C PHE A 159 -1.83 -14.49 14.00
N PHE A 160 -0.84 -14.85 13.22
CA PHE A 160 0.57 -14.72 13.55
C PHE A 160 1.36 -14.45 12.26
N GLY A 161 2.23 -13.51 12.32
CA GLY A 161 3.18 -13.20 11.28
C GLY A 161 4.21 -12.22 11.82
N MET A 162 5.34 -12.08 11.13
CA MET A 162 6.38 -11.16 11.52
C MET A 162 6.94 -10.41 10.33
N SER A 163 7.27 -9.15 10.53
CA SER A 163 7.99 -8.32 9.58
C SER A 163 9.22 -7.71 10.21
N LEU A 164 10.16 -7.29 9.38
CA LEU A 164 11.32 -6.50 9.76
C LEU A 164 11.12 -5.05 9.30
N ALA A 165 11.31 -4.13 10.21
CA ALA A 165 11.24 -2.70 9.89
C ALA A 165 12.24 -1.92 10.75
N PRO A 166 12.54 -0.66 10.40
CA PRO A 166 13.33 0.22 11.25
C PRO A 166 12.76 0.27 12.67
N ASP A 167 13.63 0.15 13.68
CA ASP A 167 13.24 0.28 15.08
C ASP A 167 12.82 1.72 15.36
N SER A 168 11.58 1.93 15.83
CA SER A 168 11.07 3.28 16.15
C SER A 168 11.87 4.01 17.24
N ALA A 169 12.64 3.28 18.05
CA ALA A 169 13.52 3.87 19.05
C ALA A 169 14.95 4.12 18.55
N ASP A 170 15.36 3.43 17.47
CA ASP A 170 16.69 3.55 16.87
C ASP A 170 16.61 3.21 15.37
N ALA A 171 16.31 4.19 14.55
CA ALA A 171 16.11 4.03 13.12
C ALA A 171 17.35 3.53 12.33
N SER A 172 18.51 3.39 12.99
CA SER A 172 19.72 2.85 12.35
C SER A 172 19.73 1.32 12.24
N ARG A 173 18.83 0.64 12.93
CA ARG A 173 18.72 -0.83 12.97
C ARG A 173 17.31 -1.31 12.68
N LYS A 174 17.19 -2.55 12.26
CA LYS A 174 15.91 -3.25 12.08
C LYS A 174 15.53 -4.01 13.35
N VAL A 175 14.23 -4.16 13.57
CA VAL A 175 13.66 -4.98 14.64
C VAL A 175 12.47 -5.77 14.09
N HIS A 176 12.20 -6.91 14.67
CA HIS A 176 11.00 -7.69 14.36
C HIS A 176 9.75 -7.01 14.93
N TYR A 177 8.70 -6.94 14.13
CA TYR A 177 7.35 -6.54 14.54
C TYR A 177 6.43 -7.74 14.44
N LEU A 178 5.63 -7.98 15.48
CA LEU A 178 4.51 -8.92 15.40
C LEU A 178 3.42 -8.29 14.55
N GLY A 179 3.00 -8.99 13.49
CA GLY A 179 1.87 -8.60 12.66
C GLY A 179 0.57 -8.63 13.48
N PRO A 180 -0.35 -7.68 13.30
CA PRO A 180 -1.65 -7.73 13.95
C PRO A 180 -2.48 -8.89 13.41
N THR A 181 -3.45 -9.35 14.20
CA THR A 181 -4.48 -10.25 13.69
C THR A 181 -5.32 -9.52 12.66
N ASP A 182 -5.56 -10.17 11.51
CA ASP A 182 -6.43 -9.60 10.49
C ASP A 182 -7.88 -9.59 10.98
N LEU A 183 -8.45 -8.40 11.08
CA LEU A 183 -9.82 -8.15 11.54
C LEU A 183 -10.76 -7.81 10.38
N GLY A 184 -10.28 -7.76 9.16
CA GLY A 184 -11.03 -7.41 7.95
C GLY A 184 -11.48 -5.94 7.89
N LEU A 185 -12.00 -5.40 8.99
CA LEU A 185 -12.43 -4.01 9.15
C LEU A 185 -11.83 -3.42 10.43
N THR A 186 -11.83 -2.10 10.54
CA THR A 186 -11.35 -1.40 11.75
C THR A 186 -12.29 -1.63 12.94
N LYS A 187 -11.76 -1.44 14.15
CA LYS A 187 -12.55 -1.49 15.39
C LYS A 187 -13.76 -0.54 15.33
N GLU A 188 -13.52 0.68 14.85
CA GLU A 188 -14.55 1.73 14.73
C GLU A 188 -15.65 1.32 13.75
N GLU A 189 -15.32 0.63 12.67
CA GLU A 189 -16.30 0.12 11.70
C GLU A 189 -17.12 -1.02 12.31
N TRP A 190 -16.47 -1.99 12.96
CA TRP A 190 -17.17 -3.12 13.62
C TRP A 190 -18.16 -2.69 14.69
N HIS A 191 -17.85 -1.61 15.43
CA HIS A 191 -18.64 -1.14 16.58
C HIS A 191 -19.44 0.14 16.32
N SER A 192 -19.50 0.58 15.05
CA SER A 192 -20.21 1.81 14.68
C SER A 192 -21.72 1.71 14.89
N SER A 193 -22.29 2.80 15.38
CA SER A 193 -23.75 3.00 15.41
C SER A 193 -24.29 3.71 14.16
N ILE A 194 -23.40 4.19 13.27
CA ILE A 194 -23.75 4.97 12.07
C ILE A 194 -24.26 4.01 10.98
N GLU A 195 -25.44 4.29 10.41
CA GLU A 195 -26.10 3.41 9.43
C GLU A 195 -25.28 3.22 8.15
N GLU A 196 -24.59 4.24 7.68
CA GLU A 196 -23.70 4.13 6.53
C GLU A 196 -22.57 3.14 6.80
N THR A 197 -21.94 3.19 7.97
CA THR A 197 -20.89 2.26 8.37
C THR A 197 -21.42 0.84 8.54
N LYS A 198 -22.62 0.66 9.12
CA LYS A 198 -23.26 -0.65 9.18
C LYS A 198 -23.54 -1.23 7.79
N THR A 199 -23.89 -0.38 6.83
CA THR A 199 -24.05 -0.80 5.44
C THR A 199 -22.72 -1.31 4.88
N ARG A 200 -21.60 -0.64 5.15
CA ARG A 200 -20.27 -1.10 4.73
C ARG A 200 -19.87 -2.44 5.34
N VAL A 201 -20.15 -2.62 6.65
CA VAL A 201 -19.94 -3.92 7.32
C VAL A 201 -20.72 -5.03 6.62
N LYS A 202 -22.00 -4.78 6.31
CA LYS A 202 -22.83 -5.74 5.59
C LYS A 202 -22.30 -6.05 4.20
N LEU A 203 -21.83 -5.04 3.47
CA LEU A 203 -21.20 -5.23 2.15
C LEU A 203 -19.93 -6.07 2.25
N TYR A 204 -19.12 -5.89 3.31
CA TYR A 204 -17.98 -6.74 3.58
C TYR A 204 -18.38 -8.19 3.83
N GLU A 205 -19.39 -8.44 4.68
CA GLU A 205 -19.90 -9.79 4.95
C GLU A 205 -20.42 -10.47 3.67
N GLU A 206 -21.17 -9.74 2.83
CA GLU A 206 -21.64 -10.22 1.54
C GLU A 206 -20.50 -10.54 0.56
N LEU A 207 -19.45 -9.72 0.54
CA LEU A 207 -18.26 -9.97 -0.27
C LEU A 207 -17.55 -11.25 0.16
N MET A 208 -17.32 -11.42 1.45
CA MET A 208 -16.68 -12.63 1.99
C MET A 208 -17.51 -13.89 1.69
N ALA A 209 -18.83 -13.82 1.83
CA ALA A 209 -19.71 -14.94 1.50
C ALA A 209 -19.62 -15.31 0.01
N GLN A 210 -19.54 -14.33 -0.86
CA GLN A 210 -19.37 -14.57 -2.29
C GLN A 210 -18.01 -15.20 -2.61
N LEU A 211 -16.92 -14.77 -1.97
CA LEU A 211 -15.60 -15.40 -2.13
C LEU A 211 -15.61 -16.88 -1.71
N TRP A 212 -16.31 -17.22 -0.63
CA TRP A 212 -16.52 -18.60 -0.22
C TRP A 212 -17.30 -19.42 -1.26
N VAL A 213 -18.36 -18.86 -1.85
CA VAL A 213 -19.14 -19.53 -2.91
C VAL A 213 -18.27 -19.77 -4.15
N GLU A 214 -17.49 -18.77 -4.57
CA GLU A 214 -16.57 -18.90 -5.70
C GLU A 214 -15.44 -19.90 -5.45
N SER A 215 -15.12 -20.15 -4.16
CA SER A 215 -14.16 -21.18 -3.75
C SER A 215 -14.80 -22.58 -3.60
N GLY A 216 -16.07 -22.74 -3.97
CA GLY A 216 -16.78 -24.02 -4.02
C GLY A 216 -17.72 -24.32 -2.85
N ALA A 217 -17.92 -23.39 -1.90
CA ALA A 217 -18.92 -23.58 -0.84
C ALA A 217 -20.35 -23.39 -1.35
N SER A 218 -21.32 -24.05 -0.73
CA SER A 218 -22.72 -23.71 -0.96
C SER A 218 -23.04 -22.32 -0.39
N ALA A 219 -24.04 -21.61 -0.92
CA ALA A 219 -24.42 -20.29 -0.41
C ALA A 219 -24.78 -20.32 1.09
N ALA A 220 -25.49 -21.34 1.54
CA ALA A 220 -25.85 -21.49 2.96
C ALA A 220 -24.63 -21.75 3.86
N ASP A 221 -23.67 -22.55 3.40
CA ASP A 221 -22.41 -22.76 4.12
C ASP A 221 -21.57 -21.49 4.18
N ALA A 222 -21.48 -20.78 3.06
CA ALA A 222 -20.75 -19.51 2.97
C ALA A 222 -21.29 -18.47 3.97
N GLU A 223 -22.61 -18.25 3.99
CA GLU A 223 -23.25 -17.33 4.93
C GLU A 223 -22.99 -17.75 6.40
N SER A 224 -23.09 -19.05 6.72
CA SER A 224 -22.84 -19.56 8.07
C SER A 224 -21.39 -19.34 8.51
N LYS A 225 -20.43 -19.67 7.64
CA LYS A 225 -18.99 -19.49 7.90
C LYS A 225 -18.66 -18.01 8.09
N VAL A 226 -19.08 -17.15 7.18
CA VAL A 226 -18.82 -15.71 7.26
C VAL A 226 -19.45 -15.10 8.50
N SER A 227 -20.69 -15.44 8.83
CA SER A 227 -21.33 -14.96 10.07
C SER A 227 -20.54 -15.34 11.32
N SER A 228 -19.98 -16.55 11.38
CA SER A 228 -19.16 -17.02 12.51
C SER A 228 -17.80 -16.29 12.55
N VAL A 229 -17.15 -16.14 11.41
CA VAL A 229 -15.84 -15.49 11.28
C VAL A 229 -15.95 -13.99 11.58
N THR A 230 -16.91 -13.27 10.98
CA THR A 230 -17.08 -11.82 11.22
C THR A 230 -17.51 -11.51 12.65
N LYS A 231 -18.26 -12.44 13.30
CA LYS A 231 -18.50 -12.34 14.74
C LYS A 231 -17.18 -12.42 15.52
N ALA A 232 -16.30 -13.36 15.19
CA ALA A 232 -15.01 -13.52 15.88
C ALA A 232 -14.12 -12.28 15.62
N MET A 233 -14.06 -11.75 14.39
CA MET A 233 -13.34 -10.52 14.05
C MET A 233 -13.84 -9.33 14.88
N ARG A 234 -15.15 -9.16 14.97
CA ARG A 234 -15.77 -8.11 15.79
C ARG A 234 -15.46 -8.26 17.27
N ASP A 235 -15.54 -9.48 17.81
CA ASP A 235 -15.24 -9.75 19.23
C ASP A 235 -13.77 -9.44 19.54
N LEU A 236 -12.83 -9.83 18.65
CA LEU A 236 -11.41 -9.55 18.78
C LEU A 236 -11.11 -8.04 18.65
N SER A 237 -11.77 -7.36 17.72
CA SER A 237 -11.59 -5.93 17.50
C SER A 237 -11.92 -5.09 18.74
N GLY A 238 -12.79 -5.57 19.61
CA GLY A 238 -13.09 -4.94 20.91
C GLY A 238 -11.86 -4.77 21.81
N SER A 239 -10.83 -5.60 21.63
CA SER A 239 -9.57 -5.55 22.38
C SER A 239 -8.46 -4.78 21.65
N ALA A 240 -8.67 -4.38 20.40
CA ALA A 240 -7.70 -3.63 19.61
C ALA A 240 -7.60 -2.17 20.07
N LEU A 241 -6.47 -1.53 19.77
CA LEU A 241 -6.29 -0.09 19.95
C LEU A 241 -7.30 0.69 19.08
N ASP A 242 -7.72 1.84 19.54
CA ASP A 242 -8.48 2.79 18.73
C ASP A 242 -7.58 3.37 17.62
N GLN A 243 -8.15 3.72 16.47
CA GLN A 243 -7.38 4.22 15.33
C GLN A 243 -6.47 5.42 15.68
N ALA A 244 -6.93 6.31 16.56
CA ALA A 244 -6.13 7.44 17.03
C ALA A 244 -4.91 6.99 17.86
N ASP A 245 -5.04 5.90 18.61
CA ASP A 245 -3.98 5.35 19.45
C ASP A 245 -2.90 4.60 18.66
N MET A 246 -3.23 4.12 17.45
CA MET A 246 -2.27 3.49 16.55
C MET A 246 -1.16 4.44 16.08
N TYR A 247 -1.36 5.74 16.18
CA TYR A 247 -0.35 6.77 15.89
C TYR A 247 0.42 7.23 17.14
N ASN A 248 0.12 6.68 18.32
CA ASN A 248 0.78 7.03 19.57
C ASN A 248 1.94 6.05 19.85
N ALA A 249 3.19 6.51 19.67
CA ALA A 249 4.37 5.69 19.90
C ALA A 249 4.46 5.09 21.31
N GLU A 250 3.95 5.77 22.34
CA GLU A 250 3.93 5.24 23.72
C GLU A 250 3.00 4.02 23.87
N LYS A 251 1.99 3.91 23.00
CA LYS A 251 1.03 2.79 23.00
C LYS A 251 1.41 1.67 22.04
N THR A 252 2.16 1.99 20.99
CA THR A 252 2.45 1.06 19.90
C THR A 252 3.89 0.52 19.90
N TYR A 253 4.75 1.01 20.78
CA TYR A 253 6.13 0.52 20.92
C TYR A 253 6.30 -0.32 22.18
N ASN A 254 5.80 -1.54 22.17
CA ASN A 254 5.88 -2.47 23.30
C ASN A 254 6.89 -3.56 22.97
N VAL A 255 8.07 -3.50 23.60
CA VAL A 255 9.17 -4.41 23.33
C VAL A 255 9.04 -5.66 24.22
N HIS A 256 8.96 -6.80 23.58
CA HIS A 256 8.93 -8.13 24.18
C HIS A 256 10.09 -9.00 23.68
N THR A 257 10.27 -10.16 24.24
CA THR A 257 11.12 -11.21 23.69
C THR A 257 10.25 -12.27 22.98
N MET A 258 10.85 -13.07 22.12
CA MET A 258 10.14 -14.18 21.50
C MET A 258 9.67 -15.21 22.55
N ALA A 259 10.40 -15.34 23.69
CA ALA A 259 9.96 -16.16 24.82
C ALA A 259 8.69 -15.60 25.49
N ASP A 260 8.50 -14.27 25.53
CA ASP A 260 7.25 -13.69 26.05
C ASP A 260 6.07 -14.00 25.12
N LEU A 261 6.28 -13.99 23.80
CA LEU A 261 5.25 -14.43 22.85
C LEU A 261 4.90 -15.92 23.09
N GLU A 262 5.91 -16.77 23.25
CA GLU A 262 5.70 -18.20 23.54
C GLU A 262 4.89 -18.40 24.82
N ALA A 263 5.17 -17.64 25.86
CA ALA A 263 4.45 -17.72 27.13
C ALA A 263 2.96 -17.32 26.98
N VAL A 264 2.64 -16.35 26.12
CA VAL A 264 1.27 -15.89 25.89
C VAL A 264 0.51 -16.82 24.94
N TYR A 265 1.12 -17.24 23.83
CA TYR A 265 0.47 -18.11 22.84
C TYR A 265 0.41 -19.58 23.29
N GLY A 266 1.30 -20.01 24.18
CA GLY A 266 1.34 -21.39 24.67
C GLY A 266 1.42 -22.42 23.54
N GLU A 267 0.61 -23.47 23.64
CA GLU A 267 0.60 -24.56 22.65
C GLU A 267 -0.10 -24.21 21.33
N ALA A 268 -0.89 -23.12 21.27
CA ALA A 268 -1.64 -22.75 20.09
C ALA A 268 -0.74 -22.35 18.92
N VAL A 269 0.42 -21.73 19.19
CA VAL A 269 1.41 -21.35 18.18
C VAL A 269 2.63 -22.28 18.27
N PRO A 270 3.07 -22.89 17.15
CA PRO A 270 4.23 -23.77 17.14
C PRO A 270 5.55 -23.00 17.19
N MET A 271 5.93 -22.43 18.37
CA MET A 271 7.08 -21.51 18.48
C MET A 271 8.39 -22.10 17.97
N GLY A 272 8.65 -23.40 18.13
CA GLY A 272 9.81 -24.05 17.50
C GLY A 272 9.80 -23.98 15.97
N HIS A 273 8.62 -23.91 15.34
CA HIS A 273 8.49 -23.66 13.90
C HIS A 273 8.72 -22.18 13.58
N VAL A 274 8.18 -21.26 14.40
CA VAL A 274 8.42 -19.81 14.30
C VAL A 274 9.92 -19.51 14.32
N TYR A 275 10.64 -20.03 15.31
CA TYR A 275 12.09 -19.83 15.43
C TYR A 275 12.84 -20.25 14.17
N LYS A 276 12.48 -21.39 13.61
CA LYS A 276 13.09 -21.88 12.38
C LYS A 276 12.68 -21.06 11.15
N ALA A 277 11.40 -20.72 11.03
CA ALA A 277 10.86 -20.03 9.86
C ALA A 277 11.44 -18.62 9.70
N TYR A 278 11.55 -17.88 10.80
CA TYR A 278 12.01 -16.48 10.78
C TYR A 278 13.49 -16.31 11.18
N GLY A 279 14.17 -17.40 11.54
CA GLY A 279 15.58 -17.35 11.93
C GLY A 279 15.82 -16.56 13.22
N VAL A 280 14.92 -16.70 14.18
CA VAL A 280 14.95 -16.01 15.49
C VAL A 280 15.14 -16.98 16.65
N SER A 281 15.56 -16.45 17.79
CA SER A 281 15.76 -17.17 19.05
C SER A 281 14.80 -16.68 20.14
N PRO A 282 14.64 -17.43 21.27
CA PRO A 282 13.79 -16.98 22.37
C PRO A 282 14.15 -15.62 22.97
N GLU A 283 15.43 -15.22 22.88
CA GLU A 283 15.95 -13.98 23.42
C GLU A 283 15.80 -12.78 22.49
N ASP A 284 15.47 -13.02 21.19
CA ASP A 284 15.32 -11.96 20.22
C ASP A 284 14.14 -11.05 20.55
N LYS A 285 14.34 -9.77 20.30
CA LYS A 285 13.33 -8.75 20.56
C LYS A 285 12.30 -8.69 19.43
N VAL A 286 11.08 -8.45 19.83
CA VAL A 286 9.95 -8.21 18.93
C VAL A 286 9.11 -7.04 19.46
N VAL A 287 8.69 -6.15 18.59
CA VAL A 287 7.77 -5.07 18.94
C VAL A 287 6.34 -5.52 18.69
N VAL A 288 5.51 -5.44 19.72
CA VAL A 288 4.07 -5.69 19.63
C VAL A 288 3.35 -4.36 19.63
N LYS A 289 2.76 -3.99 18.47
CA LYS A 289 2.06 -2.70 18.35
C LYS A 289 0.75 -2.65 19.14
N ASP A 290 0.04 -3.76 19.23
CA ASP A 290 -1.24 -3.87 19.92
C ASP A 290 -1.24 -5.07 20.88
N GLU A 291 -0.88 -4.81 22.14
CA GLU A 291 -0.87 -5.86 23.17
C GLU A 291 -2.26 -6.39 23.52
N GLY A 292 -3.28 -5.54 23.42
CA GLY A 292 -4.67 -5.93 23.70
C GLY A 292 -5.15 -6.97 22.70
N LEU A 293 -4.98 -6.65 21.41
CA LEU A 293 -5.34 -7.57 20.33
C LEU A 293 -4.51 -8.83 20.35
N TRP A 294 -3.18 -8.74 20.56
CA TRP A 294 -2.31 -9.91 20.67
C TRP A 294 -2.78 -10.91 21.73
N LYS A 295 -3.05 -10.42 22.98
CA LYS A 295 -3.50 -11.26 24.09
C LYS A 295 -4.91 -11.84 23.82
N ALA A 296 -5.80 -11.06 23.21
CA ALA A 296 -7.12 -11.54 22.79
C ALA A 296 -7.04 -12.62 21.72
N THR A 297 -6.14 -12.47 20.73
CA THR A 297 -5.87 -13.48 19.71
C THR A 297 -5.36 -14.78 20.32
N ALA A 298 -4.39 -14.71 21.21
CA ALA A 298 -3.88 -15.89 21.90
C ALA A 298 -5.01 -16.64 22.65
N LYS A 299 -5.86 -15.90 23.38
CA LYS A 299 -7.03 -16.48 24.06
C LYS A 299 -8.00 -17.12 23.05
N PHE A 300 -8.31 -16.43 21.96
CA PHE A 300 -9.19 -16.96 20.91
C PHE A 300 -8.65 -18.29 20.35
N LEU A 301 -7.38 -18.40 20.05
CA LEU A 301 -6.76 -19.61 19.51
C LEU A 301 -6.82 -20.79 20.47
N HIS A 302 -6.89 -20.57 21.79
CA HIS A 302 -7.07 -21.61 22.79
C HIS A 302 -8.52 -22.03 22.99
N GLU A 303 -9.48 -21.12 22.82
CA GLU A 303 -10.89 -21.34 23.17
C GLU A 303 -11.78 -21.66 21.96
N ALA A 304 -11.37 -21.26 20.75
CA ALA A 304 -12.17 -21.44 19.54
C ALA A 304 -12.17 -22.90 19.04
N ASP A 305 -13.29 -23.30 18.46
CA ASP A 305 -13.37 -24.56 17.74
C ASP A 305 -12.42 -24.57 16.54
N LEU A 306 -11.78 -25.70 16.28
CA LEU A 306 -10.87 -25.88 15.16
C LEU A 306 -11.48 -25.44 13.82
N GLN A 307 -12.77 -25.75 13.59
CA GLN A 307 -13.43 -25.37 12.34
C GLN A 307 -13.53 -23.85 12.19
N LEU A 308 -13.82 -23.12 13.27
CA LEU A 308 -13.85 -21.66 13.24
C LEU A 308 -12.47 -21.06 12.92
N VAL A 309 -11.40 -21.63 13.48
CA VAL A 309 -10.02 -21.17 13.19
C VAL A 309 -9.66 -21.42 11.72
N LYS A 310 -10.03 -22.60 11.17
CA LYS A 310 -9.87 -22.92 9.75
C LYS A 310 -10.64 -21.95 8.85
N ASP A 311 -11.92 -21.75 9.14
CA ASP A 311 -12.78 -20.87 8.35
C ASP A 311 -12.31 -19.41 8.40
N TYR A 312 -11.79 -18.96 9.56
CA TYR A 312 -11.22 -17.65 9.72
C TYR A 312 -9.98 -17.47 8.81
N LEU A 313 -9.01 -18.38 8.92
CA LEU A 313 -7.80 -18.29 8.10
C LEU A 313 -8.13 -18.38 6.60
N LYS A 314 -9.02 -19.29 6.21
CA LYS A 314 -9.45 -19.38 4.79
C LYS A 314 -10.14 -18.12 4.31
N THR A 315 -10.95 -17.45 5.16
CA THR A 315 -11.57 -16.17 4.81
C THR A 315 -10.50 -15.10 4.51
N CYS A 316 -9.46 -15.02 5.35
CA CYS A 316 -8.33 -14.11 5.10
C CYS A 316 -7.60 -14.48 3.79
N LEU A 317 -7.27 -15.76 3.60
CA LEU A 317 -6.60 -16.23 2.38
C LEU A 317 -7.41 -15.94 1.11
N PHE A 318 -8.73 -16.15 1.13
CA PHE A 318 -9.59 -15.84 -0.01
C PHE A 318 -9.67 -14.34 -0.27
N SER A 319 -9.70 -13.53 0.78
CA SER A 319 -9.64 -12.07 0.64
C SER A 319 -8.33 -11.62 -0.02
N ASP A 320 -7.20 -12.10 0.49
CA ASP A 320 -5.87 -11.75 -0.01
C ASP A 320 -5.65 -12.23 -1.45
N LEU A 321 -5.94 -13.49 -1.72
CA LEU A 321 -5.78 -14.07 -3.05
C LEU A 321 -6.81 -13.54 -4.05
N GLY A 322 -8.02 -13.19 -3.59
CA GLY A 322 -9.04 -12.55 -4.41
C GLY A 322 -8.63 -11.16 -4.90
N THR A 323 -7.86 -10.41 -4.11
CA THR A 323 -7.32 -9.12 -4.55
C THR A 323 -6.30 -9.25 -5.67
N ILE A 324 -5.67 -10.42 -5.82
CA ILE A 324 -4.75 -10.74 -6.93
C ILE A 324 -5.52 -11.09 -8.20
N ASN A 325 -6.86 -11.28 -8.14
CA ASN A 325 -7.71 -11.62 -9.30
C ASN A 325 -7.25 -12.91 -9.99
N THR A 326 -7.28 -14.02 -9.26
CA THR A 326 -6.80 -15.32 -9.77
C THR A 326 -7.61 -15.89 -10.91
N HIS A 327 -8.92 -15.56 -10.96
CA HIS A 327 -9.82 -15.98 -12.03
C HIS A 327 -11.07 -15.08 -12.13
N ASP A 328 -11.86 -15.24 -13.19
CA ASP A 328 -13.04 -14.40 -13.50
C ASP A 328 -14.05 -14.30 -12.36
N ALA A 329 -14.21 -15.36 -11.57
CA ALA A 329 -15.14 -15.35 -10.46
C ALA A 329 -14.75 -14.29 -9.41
N PHE A 330 -13.48 -14.23 -9.03
CA PHE A 330 -12.97 -13.20 -8.12
C PHE A 330 -13.03 -11.79 -8.73
N LEU A 331 -12.81 -11.68 -10.05
CA LEU A 331 -12.99 -10.40 -10.76
C LEU A 331 -14.43 -9.91 -10.67
N LYS A 332 -15.41 -10.80 -10.90
CA LYS A 332 -16.85 -10.48 -10.81
C LYS A 332 -17.26 -10.08 -9.39
N VAL A 333 -16.72 -10.76 -8.36
CA VAL A 333 -16.95 -10.41 -6.97
C VAL A 333 -16.51 -8.98 -6.69
N SER A 334 -15.29 -8.63 -7.09
CA SER A 334 -14.74 -7.28 -6.95
C SER A 334 -15.57 -6.23 -7.71
N GLU A 335 -16.00 -6.54 -8.92
CA GLU A 335 -16.85 -5.66 -9.73
C GLU A 335 -18.22 -5.42 -9.09
N ASN A 336 -18.89 -6.48 -8.63
CA ASN A 336 -20.17 -6.37 -7.92
C ASN A 336 -20.04 -5.53 -6.65
N HIS A 337 -18.94 -5.69 -5.91
CA HIS A 337 -18.68 -4.89 -4.72
C HIS A 337 -18.55 -3.40 -5.06
N ARG A 338 -17.81 -3.05 -6.12
CA ARG A 338 -17.68 -1.65 -6.58
C ARG A 338 -19.00 -1.04 -6.99
N LYS A 339 -19.82 -1.78 -7.75
CA LYS A 339 -21.17 -1.33 -8.15
C LYS A 339 -22.05 -1.03 -6.94
N ARG A 340 -21.96 -1.83 -5.87
CA ARG A 340 -22.70 -1.57 -4.62
C ARG A 340 -22.21 -0.31 -3.89
N LEU A 341 -20.96 0.11 -4.13
CA LEU A 341 -20.41 1.36 -3.62
C LEU A 341 -20.79 2.60 -4.47
N GLY A 342 -21.67 2.46 -5.44
CA GLY A 342 -22.18 3.54 -6.28
C GLY A 342 -21.36 3.84 -7.52
N MET A 343 -20.43 2.96 -7.90
CA MET A 343 -19.72 3.06 -9.17
C MET A 343 -20.49 2.24 -10.22
N GLU A 344 -21.03 2.91 -11.23
CA GLU A 344 -21.89 2.29 -12.24
C GLU A 344 -21.09 1.44 -13.22
N GLU A 345 -19.86 1.86 -13.55
CA GLU A 345 -18.95 1.16 -14.43
C GLU A 345 -17.68 0.70 -13.72
N ALA A 346 -17.12 -0.41 -14.17
CA ALA A 346 -15.79 -0.80 -13.79
C ALA A 346 -14.76 -0.04 -14.64
N LYS A 347 -13.58 0.26 -14.07
CA LYS A 347 -12.46 0.72 -14.90
C LYS A 347 -12.17 -0.34 -15.99
N PRO A 348 -11.73 0.07 -17.18
CA PRO A 348 -11.29 -0.86 -18.20
C PRO A 348 -10.29 -1.89 -17.65
N PHE A 349 -10.39 -3.12 -18.13
CA PHE A 349 -9.61 -4.24 -17.60
C PHE A 349 -8.10 -3.98 -17.71
N ASP A 350 -7.64 -3.46 -18.83
CA ASP A 350 -6.25 -3.10 -19.11
C ASP A 350 -5.71 -2.04 -18.14
N GLN A 351 -6.49 -1.01 -17.81
CA GLN A 351 -6.11 0.00 -16.83
C GLN A 351 -6.02 -0.58 -15.41
N ASN A 352 -6.96 -1.46 -15.05
CA ASN A 352 -6.89 -2.15 -13.76
C ASN A 352 -5.67 -3.07 -13.68
N LEU A 353 -5.38 -3.81 -14.75
CA LEU A 353 -4.22 -4.69 -14.79
C LEU A 353 -2.91 -3.89 -14.74
N ALA A 354 -2.83 -2.76 -15.47
CA ALA A 354 -1.66 -1.89 -15.39
C ALA A 354 -1.40 -1.37 -13.97
N ALA A 355 -2.45 -0.93 -13.28
CA ALA A 355 -2.35 -0.52 -11.88
C ALA A 355 -1.89 -1.67 -10.97
N GLN A 356 -2.40 -2.89 -11.19
CA GLN A 356 -1.98 -4.07 -10.42
C GLN A 356 -0.50 -4.42 -10.68
N VAL A 357 -0.08 -4.49 -11.93
CA VAL A 357 1.33 -4.78 -12.29
C VAL A 357 2.26 -3.73 -11.66
N ASN A 358 1.89 -2.45 -11.71
CA ASN A 358 2.65 -1.39 -11.06
C ASN A 358 2.71 -1.55 -9.52
N ASN A 359 1.64 -2.03 -8.88
CA ASN A 359 1.64 -2.28 -7.44
C ASN A 359 2.52 -3.47 -7.05
N TRP A 360 2.59 -4.51 -7.89
CA TRP A 360 3.40 -5.70 -7.62
C TRP A 360 4.87 -5.53 -7.96
N ALA A 361 5.19 -4.76 -9.00
CA ALA A 361 6.55 -4.53 -9.47
C ALA A 361 6.88 -3.02 -9.57
N PRO A 362 6.76 -2.25 -8.46
CA PRO A 362 6.84 -0.79 -8.50
C PRO A 362 8.22 -0.29 -8.94
N PHE A 363 9.30 -0.94 -8.55
CA PHE A 363 10.66 -0.54 -8.92
C PHE A 363 10.96 -0.82 -10.37
N GLN A 364 10.55 -1.98 -10.90
CA GLN A 364 10.72 -2.35 -12.29
C GLN A 364 9.90 -1.40 -13.19
N CYS A 365 8.62 -1.19 -12.87
CA CYS A 365 7.79 -0.21 -13.56
C CYS A 365 8.36 1.21 -13.45
N GLY A 366 8.87 1.59 -12.27
CA GLY A 366 9.49 2.88 -12.02
C GLY A 366 10.73 3.13 -12.89
N ARG A 367 11.61 2.14 -13.03
CA ARG A 367 12.80 2.25 -13.91
C ARG A 367 12.41 2.35 -15.37
N LEU A 368 11.47 1.54 -15.86
CA LEU A 368 10.95 1.65 -17.22
C LEU A 368 10.31 3.02 -17.48
N TYR A 369 9.52 3.51 -16.51
CA TYR A 369 8.89 4.83 -16.60
C TYR A 369 9.93 5.96 -16.60
N ALA A 370 10.91 5.89 -15.72
CA ALA A 370 11.98 6.88 -15.64
C ALA A 370 12.79 6.93 -16.93
N ASN A 371 13.16 5.79 -17.48
CA ASN A 371 13.89 5.71 -18.76
C ASN A 371 13.13 6.38 -19.92
N ALA A 372 11.79 6.33 -19.90
CA ALA A 372 10.95 6.85 -20.97
C ALA A 372 10.54 8.33 -20.77
N TYR A 373 10.32 8.76 -19.53
CA TYR A 373 9.60 10.02 -19.24
C TYR A 373 10.29 10.95 -18.24
N TYR A 374 11.40 10.53 -17.61
CA TYR A 374 12.11 11.38 -16.67
C TYR A 374 12.70 12.64 -17.34
N ASP A 375 12.50 13.80 -16.71
CA ASP A 375 13.09 15.07 -17.12
C ASP A 375 13.87 15.69 -15.95
N PRO A 376 15.22 15.73 -16.03
CA PRO A 376 16.05 16.28 -14.96
C PRO A 376 15.83 17.78 -14.72
N LYS A 377 15.21 18.50 -15.65
CA LYS A 377 14.87 19.92 -15.43
C LYS A 377 13.69 20.07 -14.49
N VAL A 378 12.70 19.20 -14.61
CA VAL A 378 11.54 19.19 -13.70
C VAL A 378 12.00 18.85 -12.28
N GLU A 379 12.89 17.88 -12.14
CA GLU A 379 13.47 17.53 -10.84
C GLU A 379 14.23 18.72 -10.22
N ALA A 380 15.09 19.37 -10.98
CA ALA A 380 15.84 20.54 -10.51
C ALA A 380 14.93 21.72 -10.09
N ASP A 381 13.83 21.95 -10.82
CA ASP A 381 12.84 22.96 -10.45
C ASP A 381 12.14 22.63 -9.13
N ILE A 382 11.76 21.36 -8.93
CA ILE A 382 11.13 20.90 -7.69
C ILE A 382 12.13 20.97 -6.53
N GLN A 383 13.39 20.56 -6.74
CA GLN A 383 14.43 20.66 -5.71
C GLN A 383 14.61 22.12 -5.27
N SER A 384 14.65 23.07 -6.21
CA SER A 384 14.72 24.50 -5.88
C SER A 384 13.53 24.96 -5.03
N MET A 385 12.32 24.48 -5.30
CA MET A 385 11.15 24.79 -4.48
C MET A 385 11.27 24.23 -3.07
N VAL A 386 11.81 23.02 -2.92
CA VAL A 386 12.02 22.40 -1.60
C VAL A 386 13.06 23.18 -0.81
N ASP A 387 14.15 23.58 -1.44
CA ASP A 387 15.19 24.41 -0.81
C ASP A 387 14.61 25.74 -0.31
N ASP A 388 13.79 26.42 -1.12
CA ASP A 388 13.07 27.64 -0.74
C ASP A 388 12.13 27.38 0.47
N PHE A 389 11.43 26.24 0.53
CA PHE A 389 10.61 25.89 1.67
C PHE A 389 11.44 25.71 2.95
N LEU A 390 12.56 25.02 2.88
CA LEU A 390 13.46 24.82 4.03
C LEU A 390 13.99 26.14 4.57
N ASP A 391 14.41 27.06 3.69
CA ASP A 391 14.86 28.40 4.03
C ASP A 391 13.76 29.23 4.71
N VAL A 392 12.55 29.19 4.19
CA VAL A 392 11.39 29.86 4.79
C VAL A 392 11.07 29.27 6.16
N TYR A 393 11.12 27.93 6.33
CA TYR A 393 10.93 27.29 7.64
C TYR A 393 11.99 27.72 8.65
N ALA A 394 13.27 27.73 8.26
CA ALA A 394 14.36 28.17 9.12
C ALA A 394 14.15 29.64 9.58
N THR A 395 13.79 30.53 8.64
CA THR A 395 13.48 31.93 8.92
C THR A 395 12.31 32.08 9.90
N ARG A 396 11.22 31.33 9.70
CA ARG A 396 10.05 31.35 10.57
C ARG A 396 10.36 30.83 11.96
N ILE A 397 11.06 29.70 12.10
CA ILE A 397 11.46 29.13 13.39
C ILE A 397 12.29 30.15 14.19
N ASN A 398 13.27 30.81 13.55
CA ASN A 398 14.06 31.87 14.16
C ASN A 398 13.21 33.04 14.64
N GLY A 399 12.16 33.41 13.91
CA GLY A 399 11.26 34.53 14.23
C GLY A 399 10.20 34.23 15.29
N LEU A 400 10.01 32.97 15.73
CA LEU A 400 8.98 32.64 16.72
C LEU A 400 9.30 33.19 18.12
N GLU A 401 8.47 34.07 18.64
CA GLU A 401 8.68 34.69 19.96
C GLU A 401 8.34 33.76 21.13
N TRP A 402 7.41 32.83 20.94
CA TRP A 402 6.96 31.87 21.96
C TRP A 402 7.93 30.70 22.20
N MET A 403 8.85 30.47 21.28
CA MET A 403 9.78 29.33 21.32
C MET A 403 11.10 29.75 22.00
N THR A 404 11.57 28.96 22.97
CA THR A 404 12.86 29.22 23.63
C THR A 404 14.04 29.05 22.67
N ALA A 405 15.20 29.68 22.99
CA ALA A 405 16.41 29.56 22.18
C ALA A 405 16.90 28.08 22.05
N SER A 406 16.77 27.29 23.10
CA SER A 406 17.12 25.87 23.07
C SER A 406 16.17 25.08 22.17
N THR A 407 14.88 25.34 22.24
CA THR A 407 13.88 24.67 21.41
C THR A 407 14.06 25.04 19.92
N LYS A 408 14.36 26.32 19.63
CA LYS A 408 14.71 26.75 18.26
C LYS A 408 15.91 26.00 17.70
N LYS A 409 16.96 25.84 18.51
CA LYS A 409 18.16 25.10 18.10
C LYS A 409 17.84 23.66 17.73
N GLU A 410 17.04 22.96 18.54
CA GLU A 410 16.62 21.59 18.24
C GLU A 410 15.71 21.52 17.02
N ALA A 411 14.79 22.47 16.85
CA ALA A 411 13.92 22.54 15.69
C ALA A 411 14.70 22.78 14.38
N LEU A 412 15.70 23.64 14.41
CA LEU A 412 16.57 23.88 13.25
C LEU A 412 17.46 22.66 12.96
N ALA A 413 18.00 21.99 13.99
CA ALA A 413 18.77 20.76 13.80
C ALA A 413 17.91 19.65 13.16
N LYS A 414 16.61 19.58 13.53
CA LYS A 414 15.67 18.65 12.88
C LYS A 414 15.40 19.03 11.43
N LEU A 415 15.28 20.33 11.13
CA LEU A 415 15.09 20.81 9.77
C LEU A 415 16.33 20.52 8.89
N ASP A 416 17.54 20.76 9.42
CA ASP A 416 18.79 20.47 8.73
C ASP A 416 19.03 18.98 8.45
N ALA A 417 18.40 18.10 9.26
CA ALA A 417 18.47 16.65 9.08
C ALA A 417 17.45 16.08 8.09
N MET A 418 16.57 16.91 7.51
CA MET A 418 15.60 16.48 6.52
C MET A 418 16.29 16.17 5.20
N THR A 419 15.92 15.03 4.60
CA THR A 419 16.36 14.64 3.26
C THR A 419 15.19 14.75 2.30
N ALA A 420 15.36 15.53 1.24
CA ALA A 420 14.40 15.58 0.13
C ALA A 420 14.65 14.40 -0.81
N ARG A 421 13.58 13.72 -1.21
CA ARG A 421 13.61 12.67 -2.23
C ARG A 421 12.66 13.08 -3.35
N ILE A 422 13.22 13.42 -4.50
CA ILE A 422 12.51 14.02 -5.62
C ILE A 422 12.89 13.29 -6.90
N GLY A 423 11.92 13.06 -7.77
CA GLY A 423 12.15 12.43 -9.07
C GLY A 423 12.49 10.95 -8.95
N VAL A 424 13.67 10.58 -9.43
CA VAL A 424 14.19 9.22 -9.38
C VAL A 424 15.26 9.07 -8.30
N PRO A 425 15.44 7.91 -7.68
CA PRO A 425 16.49 7.71 -6.68
C PRO A 425 17.88 7.76 -7.35
N ASP A 426 18.86 8.38 -6.69
CA ASP A 426 20.27 8.38 -7.13
C ASP A 426 20.82 6.94 -7.28
N VAL A 427 20.41 6.08 -6.37
CA VAL A 427 20.72 4.65 -6.38
C VAL A 427 19.40 3.89 -6.29
N TRP A 428 19.04 3.22 -7.37
CA TRP A 428 17.89 2.33 -7.36
C TRP A 428 18.13 1.19 -6.37
N PRO A 429 17.10 0.78 -5.61
CA PRO A 429 17.18 -0.43 -4.82
C PRO A 429 17.66 -1.57 -5.74
N GLN A 430 18.70 -2.28 -5.31
CA GLN A 430 19.20 -3.43 -6.09
C GLN A 430 18.04 -4.39 -6.31
N ASP A 431 18.00 -5.00 -7.49
CA ASP A 431 17.03 -6.05 -7.77
C ASP A 431 17.16 -7.10 -6.68
N ARG A 432 16.12 -7.13 -5.87
CA ARG A 432 16.07 -7.99 -4.71
C ARG A 432 15.93 -9.39 -5.21
N TYR A 433 17.05 -10.11 -5.30
CA TYR A 433 17.12 -11.51 -5.72
C TYR A 433 16.34 -11.83 -7.01
N GLY A 434 16.97 -12.39 -8.01
CA GLY A 434 16.37 -12.66 -9.32
C GLY A 434 14.95 -13.16 -9.22
N ILE A 435 14.00 -12.29 -9.51
CA ILE A 435 12.58 -12.64 -9.51
C ILE A 435 12.38 -13.60 -10.68
N GLU A 436 12.10 -14.85 -10.39
CA GLU A 436 11.84 -15.85 -11.42
C GLU A 436 10.37 -15.81 -11.85
N VAL A 437 10.08 -15.03 -12.87
CA VAL A 437 8.77 -15.00 -13.54
C VAL A 437 8.79 -15.83 -14.81
N LYS A 438 7.61 -16.24 -15.28
CA LYS A 438 7.43 -17.01 -16.51
C LYS A 438 6.41 -16.34 -17.41
N THR A 439 6.69 -16.30 -18.70
CA THR A 439 5.69 -15.89 -19.70
C THR A 439 4.62 -16.98 -19.89
N PRO A 440 3.48 -16.68 -20.54
CA PRO A 440 2.47 -17.69 -20.87
C PRO A 440 3.04 -18.86 -21.68
N GLU A 441 3.96 -18.61 -22.62
CA GLU A 441 4.62 -19.61 -23.46
C GLU A 441 5.49 -20.56 -22.63
N GLU A 442 6.00 -20.10 -21.49
CA GLU A 442 6.78 -20.90 -20.53
C GLU A 442 5.87 -21.59 -19.50
N GLY A 443 4.56 -21.47 -19.64
CA GLY A 443 3.57 -22.02 -18.71
C GLY A 443 3.40 -21.21 -17.43
N GLY A 444 3.72 -19.91 -17.46
CA GLY A 444 3.52 -18.99 -16.34
C GLY A 444 2.05 -18.74 -16.04
N LEU A 445 1.73 -18.64 -14.76
CA LEU A 445 0.43 -18.18 -14.25
C LEU A 445 0.58 -16.82 -13.58
N TYR A 446 -0.40 -15.94 -13.76
CA TYR A 446 -0.38 -14.59 -13.20
C TYR A 446 -0.18 -14.60 -11.68
N ILE A 447 -0.95 -15.42 -10.97
CA ILE A 447 -0.83 -15.56 -9.51
C ILE A 447 0.55 -16.06 -9.10
N ASP A 448 1.12 -17.05 -9.82
CA ASP A 448 2.43 -17.60 -9.48
C ASP A 448 3.56 -16.59 -9.69
N ASN A 449 3.47 -15.77 -10.73
CA ASN A 449 4.41 -14.67 -10.96
C ASN A 449 4.33 -13.62 -9.85
N ILE A 450 3.13 -13.25 -9.38
CA ILE A 450 2.96 -12.34 -8.24
C ILE A 450 3.53 -12.96 -6.96
N LEU A 451 3.22 -14.23 -6.70
CA LEU A 451 3.76 -14.95 -5.55
C LEU A 451 5.29 -15.05 -5.59
N ALA A 452 5.90 -15.14 -6.79
CA ALA A 452 7.36 -15.10 -6.94
C ALA A 452 7.95 -13.74 -6.58
N VAL A 453 7.28 -12.64 -6.96
CA VAL A 453 7.68 -11.27 -6.54
C VAL A 453 7.61 -11.13 -5.02
N LEU A 454 6.49 -11.51 -4.43
CA LEU A 454 6.30 -11.43 -2.97
C LEU A 454 7.32 -12.29 -2.22
N GLN A 455 7.59 -13.49 -2.72
CA GLN A 455 8.62 -14.36 -2.13
C GLN A 455 10.00 -13.74 -2.20
N ALA A 456 10.39 -13.14 -3.32
CA ALA A 456 11.67 -12.47 -3.46
C ALA A 456 11.83 -11.30 -2.47
N ASP A 457 10.76 -10.50 -2.29
CA ASP A 457 10.74 -9.42 -1.31
C ASP A 457 10.90 -9.94 0.13
N ARG A 458 10.21 -11.02 0.47
CA ARG A 458 10.32 -11.65 1.80
C ARG A 458 11.68 -12.26 2.05
N GLU A 459 12.27 -12.91 1.06
CA GLU A 459 13.63 -13.47 1.16
C GLU A 459 14.67 -12.35 1.37
N TYR A 460 14.55 -11.25 0.64
CA TYR A 460 15.41 -10.07 0.84
C TYR A 460 15.25 -9.48 2.24
N GLU A 461 14.02 -9.27 2.69
CA GLU A 461 13.73 -8.72 4.01
C GLU A 461 14.46 -9.49 5.13
N PHE A 462 14.36 -10.82 5.10
CA PHE A 462 14.99 -11.65 6.13
C PHE A 462 16.49 -11.91 5.92
N ALA A 463 16.96 -11.90 4.68
CA ALA A 463 18.39 -12.03 4.39
C ALA A 463 19.18 -10.80 4.88
N THR A 464 18.57 -9.62 4.82
CA THR A 464 19.19 -8.34 5.24
C THR A 464 18.86 -7.94 6.67
N LYS A 465 18.37 -8.88 7.49
CA LYS A 465 17.91 -8.59 8.87
C LYS A 465 18.98 -7.95 9.76
N ASP A 466 20.22 -8.34 9.58
CA ASP A 466 21.38 -7.89 10.38
C ASP A 466 22.11 -6.71 9.71
N GLU A 467 21.65 -6.25 8.56
CA GLU A 467 22.22 -5.11 7.87
C GLU A 467 21.63 -3.79 8.42
N PRO A 468 22.37 -2.68 8.35
CA PRO A 468 21.81 -1.36 8.65
C PRO A 468 20.56 -1.08 7.82
N VAL A 469 19.72 -0.19 8.32
CA VAL A 469 18.58 0.30 7.55
C VAL A 469 19.08 0.96 6.27
N ASP A 470 18.54 0.55 5.13
CA ASP A 470 18.83 1.18 3.85
C ASP A 470 18.21 2.59 3.82
N GLY A 471 19.05 3.60 3.88
CA GLY A 471 18.63 5.01 3.85
C GLY A 471 18.19 5.49 2.45
N THR A 472 18.32 4.65 1.42
CA THR A 472 17.90 4.98 0.04
C THR A 472 16.44 4.63 -0.25
N LEU A 473 15.78 3.88 0.65
CA LEU A 473 14.39 3.44 0.56
C LEU A 473 13.43 4.33 1.35
#